data_44332305977fe6c1d95b68eb57abf724
#
_entry.id   44332305977fe6c1d95b68eb57abf724
#
_cell.length_a   1.000
_cell.length_b   1.000
_cell.length_c   1.000
_cell.angle_alpha   90.00
_cell.angle_beta   90.00
_cell.angle_gamma   90.00
#
_symmetry.space_group_name_H-M   'P 1'
#
loop_
_entity.id
_entity.type
_entity.pdbx_description
1 polymer ?
#
loop_
_entity_poly.entity_id
_entity_poly.type
_entity_poly.pdbx_seq_one_letter_code
_entity_poly.pdbx_strand_id
1 'polypeptide(L)'
;MRKTLLISLFVAAISLEAAAQAQMPTIMVRPGKSWCSQNGYTTTVETMGQETEVCDYEKALNDPRMLQSITEIEALLKDEGLKTASMQSTTESISDFSTEELLMDDEWGNVADKSALDVLRERAMADIYLDVNWLVEKTGPKKQLSYTLTGKDYYTGDDVCSVTGIGEPSISATESVLLREAVIGKMPELKDRLAAYFSDILENGRGVYVAVRVSTGSDIHLESSVQGGTLGRVIYKWMLSNAVQHRAEAGRSSRTSANYTVKIPLYDTDGLPMSAEDFAWQLSDYLNASPFYVKTRVANQGLGRATLFIQGQ
;
A
#
# COMPACT_ATOMS: atom_id res chain seq x y z
N MET A 1 -4.60 -46.34 -19.66
CA MET A 1 -5.41 -45.27 -19.08
C MET A 1 -4.98 -44.80 -17.67
N ARG A 2 -4.56 -45.67 -16.73
CA ARG A 2 -4.13 -45.26 -15.37
C ARG A 2 -2.80 -44.47 -15.32
N LYS A 3 -1.87 -44.66 -16.25
CA LYS A 3 -0.56 -43.95 -16.26
C LYS A 3 -0.66 -42.53 -16.79
N THR A 4 -1.58 -42.23 -17.69
CA THR A 4 -1.81 -40.88 -18.22
C THR A 4 -2.51 -39.95 -17.19
N LEU A 5 -3.35 -40.52 -16.31
CA LEU A 5 -4.03 -39.75 -15.26
C LEU A 5 -3.08 -39.27 -14.15
N LEU A 6 -2.06 -40.11 -13.84
CA LEU A 6 -1.05 -39.73 -12.82
C LEU A 6 -0.10 -38.62 -13.30
N ILE A 7 0.23 -38.59 -14.59
CA ILE A 7 1.10 -37.56 -15.17
C ILE A 7 0.38 -36.20 -15.20
N SER A 8 -0.92 -36.19 -15.54
CA SER A 8 -1.69 -34.95 -15.56
C SER A 8 -1.92 -34.35 -14.16
N LEU A 9 -2.03 -35.21 -13.13
CA LEU A 9 -2.16 -34.75 -11.73
C LEU A 9 -0.85 -34.14 -11.20
N PHE A 10 0.31 -34.70 -11.62
CA PHE A 10 1.61 -34.19 -11.20
C PHE A 10 1.99 -32.87 -11.87
N VAL A 11 1.60 -32.67 -13.14
CA VAL A 11 1.80 -31.39 -13.86
C VAL A 11 0.91 -30.28 -13.29
N ALA A 12 -0.32 -30.60 -12.87
CA ALA A 12 -1.23 -29.63 -12.23
C ALA A 12 -0.72 -29.19 -10.85
N ALA A 13 -0.09 -30.09 -10.08
CA ALA A 13 0.49 -29.75 -8.77
C ALA A 13 1.70 -28.81 -8.90
N ILE A 14 2.58 -29.04 -9.89
CA ILE A 14 3.75 -28.20 -10.15
C ILE A 14 3.35 -26.80 -10.63
N SER A 15 2.28 -26.69 -11.41
CA SER A 15 1.77 -25.39 -11.86
C SER A 15 1.13 -24.56 -10.75
N LEU A 16 0.54 -25.20 -9.72
CA LEU A 16 0.01 -24.50 -8.55
C LEU A 16 1.13 -23.93 -7.66
N GLU A 17 2.21 -24.68 -7.46
CA GLU A 17 3.37 -24.20 -6.66
C GLU A 17 4.12 -23.08 -7.37
N ALA A 18 4.26 -23.12 -8.69
CA ALA A 18 4.89 -22.05 -9.47
C ALA A 18 4.06 -20.75 -9.45
N ALA A 19 2.73 -20.85 -9.48
CA ALA A 19 1.84 -19.70 -9.36
C ALA A 19 1.87 -19.08 -7.95
N ALA A 20 1.99 -19.90 -6.89
CA ALA A 20 2.11 -19.41 -5.51
C ALA A 20 3.45 -18.70 -5.25
N GLN A 21 4.54 -19.14 -5.90
CA GLN A 21 5.86 -18.49 -5.79
C GLN A 21 5.94 -17.13 -6.53
N ALA A 22 5.13 -16.92 -7.57
CA ALA A 22 5.10 -15.68 -8.33
C ALA A 22 4.39 -14.51 -7.60
N GLN A 23 3.78 -14.76 -6.46
CA GLN A 23 2.87 -13.84 -5.78
C GLN A 23 3.33 -13.40 -4.37
N MET A 24 4.63 -13.55 -4.06
CA MET A 24 5.12 -13.02 -2.79
C MET A 24 5.15 -11.49 -2.82
N PRO A 25 4.64 -10.82 -1.75
CA PRO A 25 4.59 -9.37 -1.69
C PRO A 25 5.98 -8.75 -1.69
N THR A 26 6.04 -7.55 -2.18
CA THR A 26 7.22 -6.72 -2.07
C THR A 26 7.14 -5.90 -0.77
N ILE A 27 8.17 -6.02 0.07
CA ILE A 27 8.26 -5.34 1.36
C ILE A 27 9.29 -4.22 1.26
N MET A 28 8.93 -3.02 1.70
CA MET A 28 9.87 -1.91 1.86
C MET A 28 10.09 -1.64 3.34
N VAL A 29 11.34 -1.75 3.77
CA VAL A 29 11.75 -1.39 5.14
C VAL A 29 11.95 0.12 5.22
N ARG A 30 11.37 0.77 6.23
CA ARG A 30 11.49 2.21 6.40
C ARG A 30 11.59 2.63 7.86
N PRO A 31 12.09 3.86 8.14
CA PRO A 31 12.07 4.42 9.49
C PRO A 31 10.65 4.52 10.02
N GLY A 32 10.41 4.06 11.24
CA GLY A 32 9.12 4.20 11.90
C GLY A 32 8.93 5.61 12.48
N LYS A 33 7.69 6.07 12.56
CA LYS A 33 7.34 7.42 13.05
C LYS A 33 7.91 7.68 14.44
N SER A 34 7.86 6.71 15.35
CA SER A 34 8.36 6.86 16.71
C SER A 34 9.87 7.10 16.76
N TRP A 35 10.63 6.37 15.94
CA TRP A 35 12.07 6.56 15.85
C TRP A 35 12.40 7.94 15.23
N CYS A 36 11.68 8.35 14.18
CA CYS A 36 11.86 9.67 13.58
C CYS A 36 11.63 10.80 14.61
N SER A 37 10.52 10.75 15.34
CA SER A 37 10.20 11.74 16.38
C SER A 37 11.26 11.80 17.47
N GLN A 38 11.74 10.65 17.97
CA GLN A 38 12.76 10.59 19.03
C GLN A 38 14.11 11.15 18.60
N ASN A 39 14.45 11.07 17.31
CA ASN A 39 15.72 11.55 16.76
C ASN A 39 15.62 12.91 16.06
N GLY A 40 14.46 13.57 16.08
CA GLY A 40 14.24 14.88 15.46
C GLY A 40 14.17 14.86 13.94
N TYR A 41 13.87 13.71 13.35
CA TYR A 41 13.69 13.53 11.89
C TYR A 41 12.22 13.60 11.50
N THR A 42 11.59 14.71 11.84
CA THR A 42 10.18 14.97 11.51
C THR A 42 10.02 16.27 10.75
N THR A 43 8.98 16.34 9.95
CA THR A 43 8.52 17.55 9.26
C THR A 43 7.02 17.70 9.44
N THR A 44 6.51 18.93 9.35
CA THR A 44 5.08 19.23 9.47
C THR A 44 4.48 19.33 8.08
N VAL A 45 3.42 18.59 7.85
CA VAL A 45 2.61 18.65 6.61
C VAL A 45 1.22 19.13 6.97
N GLU A 46 0.73 20.13 6.25
CA GLU A 46 -0.64 20.59 6.38
C GLU A 46 -1.56 19.72 5.51
N THR A 47 -2.52 19.08 6.14
CA THR A 47 -3.53 18.27 5.44
C THR A 47 -4.92 18.72 5.91
N MET A 48 -5.74 19.23 4.99
CA MET A 48 -7.11 19.71 5.29
C MET A 48 -7.17 20.75 6.41
N GLY A 49 -6.18 21.67 6.48
CA GLY A 49 -6.12 22.70 7.50
C GLY A 49 -5.65 22.21 8.88
N GLN A 50 -5.15 20.98 8.97
CA GLN A 50 -4.52 20.42 10.17
C GLN A 50 -3.04 20.17 9.93
N GLU A 51 -2.20 20.69 10.81
CA GLU A 51 -0.78 20.37 10.83
C GLU A 51 -0.57 18.97 11.41
N THR A 52 0.09 18.12 10.64
CA THR A 52 0.42 16.75 11.06
C THR A 52 1.93 16.55 10.98
N GLU A 53 2.52 16.09 12.08
CA GLU A 53 3.92 15.70 12.11
C GLU A 53 4.10 14.35 11.44
N VAL A 54 4.97 14.30 10.43
CA VAL A 54 5.33 13.10 9.67
C VAL A 54 6.85 12.87 9.71
N CYS A 55 7.28 11.64 9.43
CA CYS A 55 8.72 11.33 9.35
C CYS A 55 9.35 12.03 8.13
N ASP A 56 10.46 12.71 8.35
CA ASP A 56 11.34 13.21 7.31
C ASP A 56 12.28 12.07 6.89
N TYR A 57 11.82 11.30 5.90
CA TYR A 57 12.52 10.10 5.47
C TYR A 57 13.89 10.40 4.87
N GLU A 58 14.06 11.53 4.20
CA GLU A 58 15.34 11.93 3.64
C GLU A 58 16.38 12.14 4.74
N LYS A 59 16.04 12.93 5.77
CA LYS A 59 16.93 13.11 6.91
C LYS A 59 17.16 11.84 7.69
N ALA A 60 16.13 11.02 7.88
CA ALA A 60 16.24 9.75 8.61
C ALA A 60 17.17 8.76 7.90
N LEU A 61 17.13 8.67 6.56
CA LEU A 61 18.01 7.81 5.77
C LEU A 61 19.46 8.32 5.71
N ASN A 62 19.70 9.60 5.94
CA ASN A 62 21.04 10.15 6.06
C ASN A 62 21.71 9.82 7.43
N ASP A 63 20.94 9.29 8.40
CA ASP A 63 21.52 8.76 9.64
C ASP A 63 22.13 7.36 9.40
N PRO A 64 23.45 7.19 9.58
CA PRO A 64 24.09 5.91 9.32
C PRO A 64 23.52 4.75 10.18
N ARG A 65 22.99 5.05 11.38
CA ARG A 65 22.38 4.05 12.26
C ARG A 65 21.12 3.47 11.63
N MET A 66 20.26 4.34 11.08
CA MET A 66 19.03 3.94 10.41
C MET A 66 19.34 3.20 9.11
N LEU A 67 20.22 3.75 8.27
CA LEU A 67 20.57 3.14 7.00
C LEU A 67 21.15 1.72 7.17
N GLN A 68 22.09 1.55 8.11
CA GLN A 68 22.63 0.23 8.42
C GLN A 68 21.56 -0.73 8.97
N SER A 69 20.68 -0.23 9.83
CA SER A 69 19.59 -1.05 10.40
C SER A 69 18.61 -1.52 9.34
N ILE A 70 18.22 -0.65 8.40
CA ILE A 70 17.39 -1.02 7.26
C ILE A 70 18.07 -2.09 6.42
N THR A 71 19.35 -1.90 6.07
CA THR A 71 20.13 -2.86 5.27
C THR A 71 20.19 -4.24 5.94
N GLU A 72 20.41 -4.29 7.26
CA GLU A 72 20.46 -5.56 7.99
C GLU A 72 19.08 -6.26 8.03
N ILE A 73 18.00 -5.52 8.21
CA ILE A 73 16.65 -6.08 8.19
C ILE A 73 16.27 -6.56 6.79
N GLU A 74 16.58 -5.80 5.74
CA GLU A 74 16.37 -6.23 4.35
C GLU A 74 17.13 -7.53 4.03
N ALA A 75 18.36 -7.68 4.54
CA ALA A 75 19.13 -8.91 4.39
C ALA A 75 18.43 -10.09 5.07
N LEU A 76 17.97 -9.93 6.32
CA LEU A 76 17.22 -10.96 7.03
C LEU A 76 15.92 -11.35 6.32
N LEU A 77 15.19 -10.38 5.76
CA LEU A 77 13.96 -10.65 4.98
C LEU A 77 14.28 -11.47 3.72
N LYS A 78 15.37 -11.13 3.01
CA LYS A 78 15.85 -11.88 1.83
C LYS A 78 16.28 -13.30 2.18
N ASP A 79 16.96 -13.48 3.32
CA ASP A 79 17.35 -14.81 3.82
C ASP A 79 16.14 -15.69 4.11
N GLU A 80 15.02 -15.10 4.53
CA GLU A 80 13.72 -15.78 4.68
C GLU A 80 12.95 -15.99 3.35
N GLY A 81 13.52 -15.56 2.23
CA GLY A 81 12.92 -15.69 0.89
C GLY A 81 11.84 -14.65 0.59
N LEU A 82 11.77 -13.54 1.36
CA LEU A 82 10.85 -12.44 1.12
C LEU A 82 11.45 -11.45 0.12
N LYS A 83 10.60 -10.88 -0.74
CA LYS A 83 11.01 -9.88 -1.73
C LYS A 83 11.07 -8.49 -1.07
N THR A 84 12.17 -7.76 -1.27
CA THR A 84 12.32 -6.40 -0.73
C THR A 84 12.50 -5.37 -1.83
N ALA A 85 11.94 -4.18 -1.63
CA ALA A 85 12.25 -2.95 -2.37
C ALA A 85 13.10 -2.05 -1.47
N SER A 86 14.22 -1.54 -1.99
CA SER A 86 15.08 -0.65 -1.22
C SER A 86 14.52 0.77 -1.21
N MET A 87 14.30 1.32 -0.03
CA MET A 87 13.88 2.69 0.15
C MET A 87 14.95 3.68 -0.32
N GLN A 88 16.22 3.40 -0.06
CA GLN A 88 17.33 4.27 -0.49
C GLN A 88 17.39 4.39 -2.01
N SER A 89 17.42 3.26 -2.73
CA SER A 89 17.45 3.28 -4.21
C SER A 89 16.23 3.96 -4.81
N THR A 90 15.07 3.81 -4.17
CA THR A 90 13.84 4.47 -4.62
C THR A 90 13.93 5.99 -4.41
N THR A 91 14.45 6.44 -3.26
CA THR A 91 14.62 7.86 -2.95
C THR A 91 15.67 8.50 -3.87
N GLU A 92 16.80 7.84 -4.11
CA GLU A 92 17.83 8.29 -5.04
C GLU A 92 17.28 8.44 -6.47
N SER A 93 16.51 7.45 -6.94
CA SER A 93 15.87 7.52 -8.26
C SER A 93 14.85 8.66 -8.39
N ILE A 94 14.14 9.00 -7.31
CA ILE A 94 13.21 10.14 -7.30
C ILE A 94 13.96 11.46 -7.42
N SER A 95 15.10 11.62 -6.72
CA SER A 95 15.91 12.85 -6.81
C SER A 95 16.48 13.06 -8.21
N ASP A 96 16.86 11.99 -8.90
CA ASP A 96 17.38 12.03 -10.27
C ASP A 96 16.29 12.38 -11.31
N PHE A 97 15.08 11.82 -11.12
CA PHE A 97 13.95 12.05 -12.04
C PHE A 97 13.20 13.36 -11.77
N SER A 98 13.16 13.86 -10.54
CA SER A 98 12.47 15.13 -10.24
C SER A 98 13.12 16.30 -10.97
N THR A 99 14.39 16.18 -11.34
CA THR A 99 15.10 17.16 -12.17
C THR A 99 14.66 17.09 -13.64
N GLU A 100 14.29 15.93 -14.15
CA GLU A 100 13.79 15.73 -15.51
C GLU A 100 12.30 16.03 -15.68
N GLU A 101 11.45 15.62 -14.72
CA GLU A 101 10.00 15.85 -14.74
C GLU A 101 9.63 17.32 -14.50
N LEU A 102 10.41 18.07 -13.72
CA LEU A 102 10.25 19.52 -13.57
C LEU A 102 10.54 20.31 -14.86
N LEU A 103 11.18 19.66 -15.87
CA LEU A 103 11.44 20.24 -17.18
C LEU A 103 10.36 19.90 -18.22
N MET A 104 9.46 18.98 -17.92
CA MET A 104 8.29 18.67 -18.74
C MET A 104 7.10 19.46 -18.21
N ASP A 105 6.93 20.66 -18.75
CA ASP A 105 5.78 21.54 -18.51
C ASP A 105 4.53 20.83 -19.05
N ASP A 106 3.72 20.26 -18.17
CA ASP A 106 2.48 19.60 -18.53
C ASP A 106 1.44 20.66 -18.94
N GLU A 107 1.19 20.73 -20.23
CA GLU A 107 0.16 21.54 -20.90
C GLU A 107 -1.28 21.28 -20.35
N TRP A 108 -1.44 20.43 -19.33
CA TRP A 108 -2.72 19.96 -18.79
C TRP A 108 -3.04 20.39 -17.35
N GLY A 109 -2.27 21.27 -16.74
CA GLY A 109 -2.69 22.08 -15.59
C GLY A 109 -3.26 21.35 -14.36
N ASN A 110 -2.94 20.09 -14.13
CA ASN A 110 -3.38 19.28 -13.00
C ASN A 110 -2.25 18.44 -12.42
N VAL A 111 -1.19 19.10 -11.98
CA VAL A 111 -0.35 18.48 -10.95
C VAL A 111 -1.15 18.61 -9.65
N ALA A 112 -1.93 17.60 -9.30
CA ALA A 112 -2.29 17.40 -7.91
C ALA A 112 -0.95 17.36 -7.16
N ASP A 113 -0.76 18.23 -6.16
CA ASP A 113 0.45 18.26 -5.32
C ASP A 113 0.68 16.87 -4.71
N LYS A 114 1.34 15.98 -5.48
CA LYS A 114 1.76 14.67 -4.97
C LYS A 114 2.85 14.95 -3.95
N SER A 115 2.62 14.55 -2.72
CA SER A 115 3.67 14.64 -1.72
C SER A 115 4.85 13.75 -2.15
N ALA A 116 6.08 14.12 -1.77
CA ALA A 116 7.26 13.29 -1.99
C ALA A 116 7.05 11.84 -1.50
N LEU A 117 6.21 11.67 -0.47
CA LEU A 117 5.81 10.37 0.05
C LEU A 117 4.92 9.59 -0.95
N ASP A 118 4.03 10.25 -1.68
CA ASP A 118 3.16 9.59 -2.66
C ASP A 118 3.95 9.17 -3.89
N VAL A 119 4.91 9.99 -4.33
CA VAL A 119 5.86 9.63 -5.40
C VAL A 119 6.74 8.45 -4.98
N LEU A 120 7.28 8.46 -3.75
CA LEU A 120 8.02 7.34 -3.19
C LEU A 120 7.18 6.05 -3.20
N ARG A 121 5.93 6.17 -2.83
CA ARG A 121 4.97 5.07 -2.78
C ARG A 121 4.70 4.46 -4.15
N GLU A 122 4.42 5.28 -5.15
CA GLU A 122 4.14 4.84 -6.52
C GLU A 122 5.35 4.13 -7.14
N ARG A 123 6.56 4.66 -6.94
CA ARG A 123 7.79 4.10 -7.52
C ARG A 123 8.30 2.86 -6.81
N ALA A 124 8.08 2.77 -5.50
CA ALA A 124 8.53 1.63 -4.71
C ALA A 124 7.84 0.32 -5.09
N MET A 125 6.60 0.39 -5.61
CA MET A 125 5.75 -0.77 -5.92
C MET A 125 5.75 -1.79 -4.77
N ALA A 126 5.85 -1.30 -3.53
CA ALA A 126 5.85 -2.13 -2.34
C ALA A 126 4.41 -2.38 -1.89
N ASP A 127 4.09 -3.63 -1.61
CA ASP A 127 2.78 -4.00 -1.07
C ASP A 127 2.67 -3.73 0.41
N ILE A 128 3.81 -3.85 1.12
CA ILE A 128 3.90 -3.65 2.56
C ILE A 128 5.06 -2.75 2.92
N TYR A 129 4.82 -1.81 3.82
CA TYR A 129 5.85 -1.09 4.55
C TYR A 129 6.13 -1.76 5.88
N LEU A 130 7.41 -2.03 6.16
CA LEU A 130 7.86 -2.49 7.45
C LEU A 130 8.48 -1.30 8.20
N ASP A 131 7.71 -0.71 9.11
CA ASP A 131 8.15 0.38 9.98
C ASP A 131 9.08 -0.17 11.05
N VAL A 132 10.31 0.37 11.11
CA VAL A 132 11.32 -0.03 12.08
C VAL A 132 11.46 1.04 13.16
N ASN A 133 11.19 0.65 14.41
CA ASN A 133 11.39 1.50 15.57
C ASN A 133 12.28 0.77 16.58
N TRP A 134 13.19 1.49 17.21
CA TRP A 134 13.95 0.99 18.35
C TRP A 134 14.29 2.09 19.34
N LEU A 135 14.56 1.67 20.56
CA LEU A 135 15.04 2.49 21.65
C LEU A 135 16.24 1.80 22.28
N VAL A 136 17.29 2.57 22.59
CA VAL A 136 18.48 2.08 23.27
C VAL A 136 18.51 2.63 24.68
N GLU A 137 18.48 1.72 25.66
CA GLU A 137 18.65 2.03 27.07
C GLU A 137 20.07 1.70 27.52
N LYS A 138 20.62 2.55 28.36
CA LYS A 138 21.98 2.37 28.93
C LYS A 138 21.88 2.08 30.42
N THR A 139 22.48 0.96 30.84
CA THR A 139 22.62 0.61 32.25
C THR A 139 24.10 0.39 32.55
N GLY A 140 24.71 1.39 33.16
CA GLY A 140 26.17 1.45 33.32
C GLY A 140 26.89 1.42 31.96
N PRO A 141 27.88 0.54 31.74
CA PRO A 141 28.56 0.45 30.45
C PRO A 141 27.78 -0.32 29.38
N LYS A 142 26.68 -0.98 29.73
CA LYS A 142 25.90 -1.81 28.81
C LYS A 142 24.78 -1.00 28.13
N LYS A 143 24.59 -1.30 26.85
CA LYS A 143 23.46 -0.84 26.05
C LYS A 143 22.54 -2.02 25.80
N GLN A 144 21.24 -1.82 25.93
CA GLN A 144 20.20 -2.78 25.56
C GLN A 144 19.23 -2.12 24.62
N LEU A 145 18.80 -2.84 23.57
CA LEU A 145 17.90 -2.33 22.56
C LEU A 145 16.55 -3.03 22.68
N SER A 146 15.48 -2.25 22.74
CA SER A 146 14.11 -2.71 22.53
C SER A 146 13.64 -2.24 21.14
N TYR A 147 12.85 -3.08 20.45
CA TYR A 147 12.40 -2.77 19.09
C TYR A 147 10.95 -3.16 18.85
N THR A 148 10.39 -2.52 17.82
CA THR A 148 9.10 -2.86 17.23
C THR A 148 9.23 -2.79 15.72
N LEU A 149 8.87 -3.89 15.03
CA LEU A 149 8.67 -3.94 13.59
C LEU A 149 7.17 -4.02 13.33
N THR A 150 6.64 -3.09 12.54
CA THR A 150 5.21 -3.07 12.20
C THR A 150 5.05 -3.07 10.70
N GLY A 151 4.48 -4.15 10.15
CA GLY A 151 4.07 -4.23 8.75
C GLY A 151 2.76 -3.49 8.55
N LYS A 152 2.70 -2.64 7.52
CA LYS A 152 1.52 -1.88 7.11
C LYS A 152 1.20 -2.16 5.66
N ASP A 153 -0.06 -2.50 5.39
CA ASP A 153 -0.53 -2.58 4.00
C ASP A 153 -0.47 -1.19 3.35
N TYR A 154 0.13 -1.13 2.18
CA TYR A 154 0.28 0.13 1.46
C TYR A 154 -1.07 0.70 0.99
N TYR A 155 -1.99 -0.17 0.58
CA TYR A 155 -3.26 0.23 -0.04
C TYR A 155 -4.27 0.73 0.99
N THR A 156 -4.33 0.09 2.16
CA THR A 156 -5.29 0.45 3.21
C THR A 156 -4.68 1.33 4.29
N GLY A 157 -3.38 1.21 4.54
CA GLY A 157 -2.68 1.84 5.66
C GLY A 157 -2.85 1.07 6.98
N ASP A 158 -3.51 -0.09 6.95
CA ASP A 158 -3.76 -0.89 8.13
C ASP A 158 -2.51 -1.64 8.60
N ASP A 159 -2.37 -1.83 9.89
CA ASP A 159 -1.33 -2.67 10.48
C ASP A 159 -1.66 -4.15 10.21
N VAL A 160 -0.81 -4.83 9.46
CA VAL A 160 -1.01 -6.22 9.06
C VAL A 160 -0.27 -7.22 9.95
N CYS A 161 0.84 -6.78 10.54
CA CYS A 161 1.60 -7.57 11.49
C CYS A 161 2.45 -6.67 12.38
N SER A 162 2.82 -7.14 13.56
CA SER A 162 3.78 -6.47 14.42
C SER A 162 4.56 -7.51 15.22
N VAL A 163 5.87 -7.32 15.33
CA VAL A 163 6.72 -8.08 16.22
C VAL A 163 7.54 -7.12 17.07
N THR A 164 7.69 -7.46 18.34
CA THR A 164 8.45 -6.69 19.32
C THR A 164 9.43 -7.57 20.04
N GLY A 165 10.49 -6.99 20.55
CA GLY A 165 11.46 -7.72 21.36
C GLY A 165 12.46 -6.81 22.04
N ILE A 166 13.27 -7.44 22.89
CA ILE A 166 14.36 -6.81 23.60
C ILE A 166 15.62 -7.63 23.31
N GLY A 167 16.66 -6.97 22.83
CA GLY A 167 17.96 -7.59 22.56
C GLY A 167 18.78 -7.85 23.82
N GLU A 168 19.82 -8.66 23.67
CA GLU A 168 20.78 -8.91 24.75
C GLU A 168 21.62 -7.66 25.01
N PRO A 169 21.94 -7.37 26.30
CA PRO A 169 22.78 -6.21 26.64
C PRO A 169 24.22 -6.38 26.16
N SER A 170 24.78 -5.39 25.48
CA SER A 170 26.17 -5.36 25.00
C SER A 170 26.90 -4.08 25.42
N ILE A 171 28.24 -4.18 25.56
CA ILE A 171 29.11 -3.05 25.87
C ILE A 171 29.61 -2.37 24.59
N SER A 172 29.90 -3.16 23.54
CA SER A 172 30.64 -2.71 22.36
C SER A 172 29.83 -2.74 21.05
N ALA A 173 28.70 -3.45 21.00
CA ALA A 173 27.91 -3.58 19.77
C ALA A 173 27.32 -2.23 19.33
N THR A 174 27.25 -2.01 18.01
CA THR A 174 26.53 -0.89 17.41
C THR A 174 25.02 -1.11 17.52
N GLU A 175 24.23 -0.06 17.32
CA GLU A 175 22.76 -0.17 17.35
C GLU A 175 22.23 -1.11 16.27
N SER A 176 22.80 -1.07 15.06
CA SER A 176 22.42 -1.95 13.95
C SER A 176 22.70 -3.42 14.26
N VAL A 177 23.84 -3.74 14.90
CA VAL A 177 24.18 -5.10 15.32
C VAL A 177 23.23 -5.58 16.40
N LEU A 178 22.97 -4.76 17.43
CA LEU A 178 22.02 -5.08 18.50
C LEU A 178 20.61 -5.35 17.93
N LEU A 179 20.18 -4.51 16.99
CA LEU A 179 18.87 -4.68 16.34
C LEU A 179 18.83 -5.98 15.54
N ARG A 180 19.85 -6.26 14.72
CA ARG A 180 19.91 -7.50 13.94
C ARG A 180 19.84 -8.73 14.84
N GLU A 181 20.67 -8.79 15.87
CA GLU A 181 20.71 -9.91 16.82
C GLU A 181 19.36 -10.11 17.53
N ALA A 182 18.69 -9.00 17.89
CA ALA A 182 17.39 -9.05 18.53
C ALA A 182 16.28 -9.52 17.59
N VAL A 183 16.31 -9.08 16.33
CA VAL A 183 15.26 -9.35 15.32
C VAL A 183 15.38 -10.76 14.73
N ILE A 184 16.59 -11.31 14.56
CA ILE A 184 16.80 -12.58 13.87
C ILE A 184 15.96 -13.73 14.45
N GLY A 185 15.79 -13.79 15.75
CA GLY A 185 14.97 -14.80 16.42
C GLY A 185 13.45 -14.62 16.22
N LYS A 186 13.02 -13.46 15.67
CA LYS A 186 11.62 -13.11 15.41
C LYS A 186 11.27 -13.12 13.91
N MET A 187 12.24 -13.34 13.04
CA MET A 187 12.01 -13.38 11.61
C MET A 187 11.02 -14.46 11.16
N PRO A 188 11.08 -15.71 11.70
CA PRO A 188 10.09 -16.72 11.36
C PRO A 188 8.65 -16.27 11.75
N GLU A 189 8.46 -15.68 12.94
CA GLU A 189 7.17 -15.19 13.38
C GLU A 189 6.65 -14.06 12.47
N LEU A 190 7.53 -13.12 12.07
CA LEU A 190 7.19 -12.04 11.14
C LEU A 190 6.77 -12.60 9.78
N LYS A 191 7.52 -13.55 9.24
CA LYS A 191 7.24 -14.23 7.97
C LYS A 191 5.88 -14.93 8.00
N ASP A 192 5.60 -15.70 9.06
CA ASP A 192 4.33 -16.42 9.19
C ASP A 192 3.12 -15.47 9.23
N ARG A 193 3.24 -14.34 9.94
CA ARG A 193 2.19 -13.31 10.00
C ARG A 193 1.98 -12.63 8.64
N LEU A 194 3.07 -12.31 7.94
CA LEU A 194 3.02 -11.76 6.59
C LEU A 194 2.37 -12.77 5.62
N ALA A 195 2.79 -14.03 5.66
CA ALA A 195 2.23 -15.07 4.81
C ALA A 195 0.73 -15.28 5.06
N ALA A 196 0.31 -15.28 6.32
CA ALA A 196 -1.11 -15.38 6.69
C ALA A 196 -1.93 -14.20 6.14
N TYR A 197 -1.41 -12.97 6.25
CA TYR A 197 -2.04 -11.79 5.68
C TYR A 197 -2.17 -11.89 4.14
N PHE A 198 -1.10 -12.34 3.46
CA PHE A 198 -1.14 -12.51 2.01
C PHE A 198 -2.11 -13.57 1.55
N SER A 199 -2.18 -14.69 2.27
CA SER A 199 -3.19 -15.71 2.01
C SER A 199 -4.60 -15.14 2.14
N ASP A 200 -4.84 -14.31 3.16
CA ASP A 200 -6.14 -13.66 3.37
C ASP A 200 -6.51 -12.71 2.21
N ILE A 201 -5.60 -11.84 1.79
CA ILE A 201 -5.92 -10.90 0.70
C ILE A 201 -6.02 -11.57 -0.67
N LEU A 202 -5.32 -12.69 -0.90
CA LEU A 202 -5.48 -13.50 -2.10
C LEU A 202 -6.88 -14.14 -2.17
N GLU A 203 -7.37 -14.64 -1.05
CA GLU A 203 -8.68 -15.30 -0.97
C GLU A 203 -9.84 -14.30 -0.87
N ASN A 204 -9.68 -13.27 -0.03
CA ASN A 204 -10.74 -12.35 0.35
C ASN A 204 -10.68 -10.98 -0.36
N GLY A 205 -9.68 -10.77 -1.21
CA GLY A 205 -9.44 -9.52 -1.90
C GLY A 205 -8.81 -8.45 -1.01
N ARG A 206 -8.20 -7.46 -1.65
CA ARG A 206 -7.58 -6.29 -1.00
C ARG A 206 -8.62 -5.19 -0.80
N GLY A 207 -8.61 -4.54 0.37
CA GLY A 207 -9.46 -3.38 0.62
C GLY A 207 -8.96 -2.15 -0.12
N VAL A 208 -9.85 -1.44 -0.83
CA VAL A 208 -9.54 -0.15 -1.45
C VAL A 208 -10.65 0.86 -1.14
N TYR A 209 -10.31 2.13 -1.23
CA TYR A 209 -11.25 3.22 -1.00
C TYR A 209 -11.59 3.91 -2.33
N VAL A 210 -12.87 3.94 -2.68
CA VAL A 210 -13.37 4.61 -3.88
C VAL A 210 -14.33 5.73 -3.47
N ALA A 211 -13.93 6.96 -3.77
CA ALA A 211 -14.78 8.13 -3.59
C ALA A 211 -15.52 8.44 -4.89
N VAL A 212 -16.79 8.78 -4.80
CA VAL A 212 -17.57 9.31 -5.91
C VAL A 212 -17.95 10.74 -5.59
N ARG A 213 -17.70 11.65 -6.51
CA ARG A 213 -17.95 13.09 -6.37
C ARG A 213 -18.71 13.59 -7.61
N VAL A 214 -19.69 14.42 -7.40
CA VAL A 214 -20.39 15.11 -8.50
C VAL A 214 -19.69 16.44 -8.73
N SER A 215 -19.27 16.69 -9.98
CA SER A 215 -18.60 17.93 -10.36
C SER A 215 -19.55 19.12 -10.24
N THR A 216 -19.02 20.30 -9.92
CA THR A 216 -19.78 21.53 -9.90
C THR A 216 -20.34 21.82 -11.31
N GLY A 217 -21.64 22.07 -11.39
CA GLY A 217 -22.33 22.33 -12.66
C GLY A 217 -22.83 21.08 -13.39
N SER A 218 -22.64 19.88 -12.81
CA SER A 218 -23.24 18.66 -13.35
C SER A 218 -24.78 18.73 -13.31
N ASP A 219 -25.42 18.29 -14.38
CA ASP A 219 -26.87 18.17 -14.51
C ASP A 219 -27.43 16.92 -13.83
N ILE A 220 -26.57 15.99 -13.43
CA ILE A 220 -26.94 14.73 -12.79
C ILE A 220 -26.30 14.63 -11.39
N HIS A 221 -27.02 13.98 -10.46
CA HIS A 221 -26.59 13.79 -9.08
C HIS A 221 -26.77 12.32 -8.66
N LEU A 222 -26.22 11.93 -7.49
CA LEU A 222 -26.35 10.55 -6.99
C LEU A 222 -27.81 10.13 -6.71
N GLU A 223 -28.69 11.09 -6.46
CA GLU A 223 -30.14 10.86 -6.29
C GLU A 223 -30.92 10.88 -7.61
N SER A 224 -30.30 11.26 -8.72
CA SER A 224 -30.98 11.30 -10.04
C SER A 224 -31.43 9.91 -10.44
N SER A 225 -32.65 9.84 -10.99
CA SER A 225 -33.23 8.58 -11.46
C SER A 225 -32.61 8.19 -12.79
N VAL A 226 -32.05 6.98 -12.83
CA VAL A 226 -31.51 6.35 -14.04
C VAL A 226 -32.08 4.94 -14.18
N GLN A 227 -31.79 4.26 -15.28
CA GLN A 227 -32.22 2.87 -15.43
C GLN A 227 -31.68 2.00 -14.28
N GLY A 228 -32.55 1.33 -13.56
CA GLY A 228 -32.23 0.46 -12.43
C GLY A 228 -32.28 1.12 -11.04
N GLY A 229 -32.64 2.42 -10.95
CA GLY A 229 -32.86 3.14 -9.69
C GLY A 229 -32.22 4.51 -9.66
N THR A 230 -31.81 4.97 -8.48
CA THR A 230 -30.97 6.18 -8.37
C THR A 230 -29.54 5.87 -8.78
N LEU A 231 -28.83 6.87 -9.35
CA LEU A 231 -27.44 6.71 -9.78
C LEU A 231 -26.54 6.16 -8.68
N GLY A 232 -26.63 6.69 -7.45
CA GLY A 232 -25.86 6.19 -6.31
C GLY A 232 -26.17 4.71 -5.99
N ARG A 233 -27.42 4.26 -6.15
CA ARG A 233 -27.79 2.85 -5.96
C ARG A 233 -27.27 1.96 -7.09
N VAL A 234 -27.23 2.44 -8.31
CA VAL A 234 -26.65 1.73 -9.46
C VAL A 234 -25.15 1.55 -9.25
N ILE A 235 -24.45 2.60 -8.87
CA ILE A 235 -23.02 2.56 -8.53
C ILE A 235 -22.75 1.52 -7.43
N TYR A 236 -23.48 1.58 -6.32
CA TYR A 236 -23.29 0.65 -5.21
C TYR A 236 -23.55 -0.80 -5.59
N LYS A 237 -24.60 -1.07 -6.37
CA LYS A 237 -24.88 -2.42 -6.88
C LYS A 237 -23.75 -2.92 -7.79
N TRP A 238 -23.22 -2.05 -8.64
CA TRP A 238 -22.10 -2.42 -9.51
C TRP A 238 -20.86 -2.77 -8.67
N MET A 239 -20.53 -1.95 -7.65
CA MET A 239 -19.42 -2.25 -6.73
C MET A 239 -19.61 -3.60 -6.02
N LEU A 240 -20.81 -3.88 -5.49
CA LEU A 240 -21.10 -5.17 -4.88
C LEU A 240 -20.92 -6.34 -5.87
N SER A 241 -21.34 -6.16 -7.13
CA SER A 241 -21.27 -7.23 -8.14
C SER A 241 -19.85 -7.51 -8.59
N ASN A 242 -18.95 -6.51 -8.55
CA ASN A 242 -17.56 -6.61 -9.01
C ASN A 242 -16.55 -6.75 -7.86
N ALA A 243 -17.01 -6.62 -6.61
CA ALA A 243 -16.18 -6.86 -5.43
C ALA A 243 -15.98 -8.36 -5.17
N VAL A 244 -14.82 -8.73 -4.62
CA VAL A 244 -14.55 -10.09 -4.17
C VAL A 244 -15.57 -10.47 -3.11
N GLN A 245 -16.21 -11.64 -3.27
CA GLN A 245 -17.27 -12.14 -2.39
C GLN A 245 -18.41 -11.13 -2.13
N HIS A 246 -18.64 -10.20 -3.09
CA HIS A 246 -19.64 -9.13 -2.97
C HIS A 246 -19.44 -8.22 -1.74
N ARG A 247 -18.17 -8.03 -1.31
CA ARG A 247 -17.83 -7.21 -0.15
C ARG A 247 -17.53 -5.77 -0.56
N ALA A 248 -18.56 -4.94 -0.50
CA ALA A 248 -18.45 -3.49 -0.61
C ALA A 248 -19.29 -2.84 0.50
N GLU A 249 -18.73 -1.84 1.15
CA GLU A 249 -19.39 -1.07 2.21
C GLU A 249 -19.57 0.37 1.75
N ALA A 250 -20.78 0.88 1.88
CA ALA A 250 -21.07 2.28 1.62
C ALA A 250 -20.92 3.08 2.92
N GLY A 251 -20.06 4.09 2.90
CA GLY A 251 -19.97 5.09 3.95
C GLY A 251 -21.09 6.13 3.85
N ARG A 252 -20.86 7.30 4.45
CA ARG A 252 -21.82 8.42 4.33
C ARG A 252 -21.94 8.85 2.88
N SER A 253 -23.16 8.97 2.40
CA SER A 253 -23.49 9.50 1.08
C SER A 253 -24.35 10.75 1.19
N SER A 254 -24.20 11.64 0.21
CA SER A 254 -24.99 12.83 0.01
C SER A 254 -25.44 12.89 -1.46
N ARG A 255 -26.17 13.92 -1.82
CA ARG A 255 -26.55 14.18 -3.21
C ARG A 255 -25.35 14.29 -4.16
N THR A 256 -24.21 14.79 -3.66
CA THR A 256 -23.03 15.10 -4.49
C THR A 256 -21.80 14.27 -4.15
N SER A 257 -21.87 13.42 -3.12
CA SER A 257 -20.71 12.63 -2.70
C SER A 257 -21.11 11.30 -2.09
N ALA A 258 -20.33 10.26 -2.37
CA ALA A 258 -20.39 8.97 -1.70
C ALA A 258 -18.98 8.39 -1.54
N ASN A 259 -18.79 7.60 -0.51
CA ASN A 259 -17.52 6.93 -0.23
C ASN A 259 -17.79 5.44 -0.05
N TYR A 260 -16.90 4.62 -0.60
CA TYR A 260 -17.03 3.17 -0.57
C TYR A 260 -15.70 2.55 -0.17
N THR A 261 -15.76 1.52 0.66
CA THR A 261 -14.67 0.58 0.88
C THR A 261 -15.02 -0.70 0.16
N VAL A 262 -14.17 -1.16 -0.74
CA VAL A 262 -14.45 -2.29 -1.62
C VAL A 262 -13.32 -3.30 -1.53
N LYS A 263 -13.64 -4.59 -1.49
CA LYS A 263 -12.66 -5.67 -1.62
C LYS A 263 -12.49 -6.00 -3.09
N ILE A 264 -11.33 -5.62 -3.67
CA ILE A 264 -10.99 -5.91 -5.07
C ILE A 264 -10.04 -7.09 -5.16
N PRO A 265 -10.00 -7.84 -6.29
CA PRO A 265 -8.98 -8.86 -6.50
C PRO A 265 -7.60 -8.23 -6.57
N LEU A 266 -6.56 -8.99 -6.19
CA LEU A 266 -5.17 -8.51 -6.28
C LEU A 266 -4.72 -8.33 -7.72
N TYR A 267 -5.26 -9.15 -8.61
CA TYR A 267 -4.91 -9.18 -10.03
C TYR A 267 -6.19 -9.14 -10.84
N ASP A 268 -6.12 -8.51 -12.00
CA ASP A 268 -7.18 -8.54 -12.99
C ASP A 268 -7.23 -9.90 -13.74
N THR A 269 -8.09 -9.99 -14.74
CA THR A 269 -8.26 -11.19 -15.58
C THR A 269 -7.02 -11.52 -16.43
N ASP A 270 -6.18 -10.53 -16.68
CA ASP A 270 -4.95 -10.65 -17.46
C ASP A 270 -3.71 -10.92 -16.57
N GLY A 271 -3.92 -11.01 -15.25
CA GLY A 271 -2.88 -11.25 -14.26
C GLY A 271 -2.07 -10.00 -13.88
N LEU A 272 -2.55 -8.81 -14.23
CA LEU A 272 -1.93 -7.55 -13.84
C LEU A 272 -2.39 -7.12 -12.45
N PRO A 273 -1.53 -6.51 -11.62
CA PRO A 273 -1.92 -5.99 -10.32
C PRO A 273 -3.06 -4.99 -10.46
N MET A 274 -4.13 -5.15 -9.65
CA MET A 274 -5.29 -4.29 -9.65
C MET A 274 -5.19 -3.20 -8.58
N SER A 275 -5.31 -1.95 -8.97
CA SER A 275 -5.36 -0.79 -8.08
C SER A 275 -6.79 -0.28 -7.87
N ALA A 276 -6.97 0.66 -6.92
CA ALA A 276 -8.24 1.37 -6.77
C ALA A 276 -8.61 2.18 -8.03
N GLU A 277 -7.61 2.69 -8.74
CA GLU A 277 -7.79 3.44 -9.99
C GLU A 277 -8.33 2.53 -11.09
N ASP A 278 -7.75 1.33 -11.28
CA ASP A 278 -8.22 0.36 -12.28
C ASP A 278 -9.68 -0.04 -12.01
N PHE A 279 -10.02 -0.26 -10.76
CA PHE A 279 -11.40 -0.54 -10.35
C PHE A 279 -12.34 0.64 -10.62
N ALA A 280 -11.89 1.87 -10.37
CA ALA A 280 -12.65 3.08 -10.67
C ALA A 280 -12.81 3.32 -12.18
N TRP A 281 -11.80 2.97 -13.00
CA TRP A 281 -11.92 2.99 -14.46
C TRP A 281 -12.96 2.00 -14.98
N GLN A 282 -13.00 0.77 -14.46
CA GLN A 282 -14.04 -0.20 -14.80
C GLN A 282 -15.45 0.32 -14.46
N LEU A 283 -15.61 1.00 -13.33
CA LEU A 283 -16.86 1.67 -12.99
C LEU A 283 -17.18 2.83 -13.95
N SER A 284 -16.16 3.62 -14.30
CA SER A 284 -16.26 4.71 -15.27
C SER A 284 -16.79 4.20 -16.61
N ASP A 285 -16.19 3.13 -17.14
CA ASP A 285 -16.61 2.52 -18.41
C ASP A 285 -18.05 2.00 -18.37
N TYR A 286 -18.43 1.38 -17.24
CA TYR A 286 -19.80 0.94 -17.03
C TYR A 286 -20.81 2.11 -17.05
N LEU A 287 -20.48 3.23 -16.43
CA LEU A 287 -21.36 4.41 -16.38
C LEU A 287 -21.37 5.18 -17.70
N ASN A 288 -20.26 5.22 -18.43
CA ASN A 288 -20.16 5.87 -19.73
C ASN A 288 -20.93 5.10 -20.83
N ALA A 289 -21.11 3.80 -20.66
CA ALA A 289 -21.80 2.94 -21.61
C ALA A 289 -23.34 3.07 -21.53
N SER A 290 -24.02 2.50 -22.55
CA SER A 290 -25.47 2.30 -22.51
C SER A 290 -25.87 1.45 -21.31
N PRO A 291 -26.95 1.74 -20.59
CA PRO A 291 -27.97 2.75 -20.87
C PRO A 291 -27.77 4.10 -20.16
N PHE A 292 -26.62 4.29 -19.47
CA PHE A 292 -26.46 5.42 -18.56
C PHE A 292 -25.92 6.67 -19.24
N TYR A 293 -24.88 6.53 -20.09
CA TYR A 293 -24.20 7.62 -20.80
C TYR A 293 -23.75 8.77 -19.88
N VAL A 294 -23.35 8.43 -18.64
CA VAL A 294 -22.87 9.38 -17.63
C VAL A 294 -21.39 9.65 -17.88
N LYS A 295 -21.05 10.89 -18.19
CA LYS A 295 -19.65 11.30 -18.35
C LYS A 295 -18.94 11.31 -17.01
N THR A 296 -17.82 10.63 -16.96
CA THR A 296 -17.03 10.49 -15.73
C THR A 296 -15.55 10.76 -15.98
N ARG A 297 -14.82 11.08 -14.91
CA ARG A 297 -13.37 11.20 -14.88
C ARG A 297 -12.85 10.52 -13.63
N VAL A 298 -11.81 9.72 -13.77
CA VAL A 298 -11.11 9.12 -12.64
C VAL A 298 -9.89 9.97 -12.29
N ALA A 299 -9.66 10.17 -10.99
CA ALA A 299 -8.45 10.77 -10.46
C ALA A 299 -7.80 9.78 -9.50
N ASN A 300 -6.53 9.52 -9.72
CA ASN A 300 -5.70 8.69 -8.86
C ASN A 300 -5.35 9.43 -7.58
N GLN A 301 -5.40 8.72 -6.44
CA GLN A 301 -4.98 9.21 -5.13
C GLN A 301 -4.06 8.19 -4.44
N GLY A 302 -3.26 7.47 -5.23
CA GLY A 302 -2.41 6.37 -4.81
C GLY A 302 -3.06 5.00 -5.03
N LEU A 303 -2.29 3.92 -4.89
CA LEU A 303 -2.72 2.57 -5.29
C LEU A 303 -4.00 2.07 -4.60
N GLY A 304 -4.24 2.49 -3.36
CA GLY A 304 -5.39 2.07 -2.56
C GLY A 304 -6.58 3.04 -2.58
N ARG A 305 -6.49 4.16 -3.30
CA ARG A 305 -7.53 5.20 -3.31
C ARG A 305 -7.74 5.78 -4.69
N ALA A 306 -9.00 5.94 -5.07
CA ALA A 306 -9.37 6.62 -6.30
C ALA A 306 -10.61 7.49 -6.11
N THR A 307 -10.73 8.54 -6.91
CA THR A 307 -11.93 9.37 -6.94
C THR A 307 -12.53 9.36 -8.36
N LEU A 308 -13.78 8.94 -8.45
CA LEU A 308 -14.60 9.06 -9.66
C LEU A 308 -15.39 10.34 -9.60
N PHE A 309 -15.16 11.23 -10.56
CA PHE A 309 -15.95 12.45 -10.75
C PHE A 309 -17.03 12.24 -11.78
N ILE A 310 -18.28 12.55 -11.43
CA ILE A 310 -19.43 12.60 -12.32
C ILE A 310 -19.52 14.01 -12.90
N GLN A 311 -19.37 14.12 -14.21
CA GLN A 311 -19.31 15.42 -14.91
C GLN A 311 -20.65 15.84 -15.50
N GLY A 312 -21.53 14.88 -15.82
CA GLY A 312 -22.85 15.10 -16.44
C GLY A 312 -23.31 13.91 -17.25
N GLN A 313 -24.35 14.10 -18.01
CA GLN A 313 -24.90 13.10 -18.91
C GLN A 313 -24.85 13.55 -20.39
#